data_bf0928328d8ca2f78ea4cfc886312c9b
#
_entry.id   bf0928328d8ca2f78ea4cfc886312c9b
#
_cell.length_a   1.000
_cell.length_b   1.000
_cell.length_c   1.000
_cell.angle_alpha   90.00
_cell.angle_beta   90.00
_cell.angle_gamma   90.00
#
_symmetry.space_group_name_H-M   'P 1'
#
loop_
_entity.id
_entity.type
_entity.pdbx_description
1 polymer ?
#
loop_
_entity_poly.entity_id
_entity_poly.type
_entity_poly.pdbx_seq_one_letter_code
_entity_poly.pdbx_strand_id
1 'polypeptide(L)'
;LVYHEIKTDSSWRREAIKIFEHTVGVLCDFGMASLILPYILKTAELLGYDWDEMQRILSLFKGRLFPRLNETCQSMYEDIIGKLTKSDVVSRFARIEQESFNAPLNVPFEDKLKKQEAEFKKIAEEIVRDHLYSPNLLKRLMLAKTNLTIPFGMTLAKEMSIDQAVDFIIDGIKILNEEPNAISGFYIDFVAAINKDIFESVLDVLKTLDDKRILFGIMGKRTILPQDECFGYLLNLVQSGEVDTDVFVVYWQHLQFAAMNENNIVRIFREIEACPKGLLCVFRMVAMFTFGKEMTNYPKMTKYLQVLMMRFRFVSETMINNDDYIRVAKQMLFEGKEEAIAEGIHQEILKYLSKTDTIENFDYELRELYDILIDKYYVAIWKDLSAALVNDENGSVLYYRLKDLLGVSVMNENPVLFAKNHSTDFMNLCDSYPNIAPQRFVELMPIPQNAKQFPALLLEILEKYGGHDEVLMALGNNIGTFAVSGSA
;
A
#
# COMPACT_ATOMS: atom_id res chain seq x y z
N LEU A 1 7.07 32.92 -29.73
CA LEU A 1 5.89 33.34 -28.93
C LEU A 1 6.08 32.92 -27.48
N VAL A 2 6.29 31.62 -27.18
CA VAL A 2 6.47 31.10 -25.81
C VAL A 2 7.61 31.85 -25.07
N TYR A 3 8.77 32.04 -25.70
CA TYR A 3 9.88 32.78 -25.07
C TYR A 3 9.59 34.26 -24.81
N HIS A 4 8.75 34.87 -25.64
CA HIS A 4 8.33 36.26 -25.41
C HIS A 4 7.48 36.35 -24.14
N GLU A 5 6.51 35.45 -23.98
CA GLU A 5 5.63 35.42 -22.82
C GLU A 5 6.37 35.05 -21.53
N ILE A 6 7.38 34.16 -21.59
CA ILE A 6 8.20 33.80 -20.42
C ILE A 6 9.04 35.03 -19.98
N LYS A 7 9.53 35.81 -20.92
CA LYS A 7 10.35 37.01 -20.64
C LYS A 7 9.53 38.17 -20.09
N THR A 8 8.29 38.33 -20.56
CA THR A 8 7.39 39.38 -20.07
C THR A 8 6.70 38.83 -18.81
N ASP A 9 6.71 39.56 -17.71
CA ASP A 9 6.00 39.22 -16.48
C ASP A 9 4.48 39.36 -16.66
N SER A 10 3.94 38.62 -17.61
CA SER A 10 2.56 38.66 -18.04
C SER A 10 1.72 37.61 -17.32
N SER A 11 0.40 37.81 -17.32
CA SER A 11 -0.56 36.79 -16.83
C SER A 11 -0.46 35.45 -17.58
N TRP A 12 0.12 35.43 -18.77
CA TRP A 12 0.35 34.28 -19.62
C TRP A 12 1.67 33.55 -19.37
N ARG A 13 2.58 34.11 -18.55
CA ARG A 13 3.87 33.49 -18.25
C ARG A 13 3.72 32.05 -17.74
N ARG A 14 2.80 31.83 -16.79
CA ARG A 14 2.57 30.54 -16.21
C ARG A 14 2.07 29.51 -17.24
N GLU A 15 1.17 29.92 -18.13
CA GLU A 15 0.68 29.05 -19.20
C GLU A 15 1.75 28.78 -20.27
N ALA A 16 2.58 29.75 -20.58
CA ALA A 16 3.72 29.58 -21.49
C ALA A 16 4.74 28.58 -20.95
N ILE A 17 5.01 28.58 -19.64
CA ILE A 17 5.86 27.58 -18.97
C ILE A 17 5.23 26.20 -19.04
N LYS A 18 3.93 26.04 -18.81
CA LYS A 18 3.23 24.75 -18.92
C LYS A 18 3.28 24.19 -20.34
N ILE A 19 3.06 25.02 -21.35
CA ILE A 19 3.16 24.63 -22.77
C ILE A 19 4.57 24.14 -23.08
N PHE A 20 5.58 24.86 -22.61
CA PHE A 20 6.97 24.47 -22.79
C PHE A 20 7.29 23.16 -22.09
N GLU A 21 6.87 22.98 -20.84
CA GLU A 21 6.99 21.74 -20.06
C GLU A 21 6.37 20.54 -20.81
N HIS A 22 5.15 20.70 -21.31
CA HIS A 22 4.47 19.67 -22.10
C HIS A 22 5.25 19.33 -23.39
N THR A 23 5.71 20.35 -24.11
CA THR A 23 6.49 20.15 -25.34
C THR A 23 7.81 19.42 -25.07
N VAL A 24 8.50 19.76 -23.98
CA VAL A 24 9.72 19.08 -23.54
C VAL A 24 9.42 17.60 -23.26
N GLY A 25 8.36 17.31 -22.52
CA GLY A 25 7.93 15.93 -22.21
C GLY A 25 7.72 15.11 -23.48
N VAL A 26 6.90 15.60 -24.42
CA VAL A 26 6.62 14.92 -25.67
C VAL A 26 7.90 14.67 -26.50
N LEU A 27 8.77 15.66 -26.64
CA LEU A 27 10.01 15.53 -27.40
C LEU A 27 11.00 14.55 -26.74
N CYS A 28 11.02 14.49 -25.41
CA CYS A 28 11.80 13.52 -24.67
C CYS A 28 11.31 12.08 -24.91
N ASP A 29 10.00 11.86 -24.94
CA ASP A 29 9.41 10.55 -25.24
C ASP A 29 9.74 10.07 -26.64
N PHE A 30 9.90 10.97 -27.60
CA PHE A 30 10.37 10.67 -28.96
C PHE A 30 11.90 10.56 -29.10
N GLY A 31 12.66 10.57 -27.99
CA GLY A 31 14.12 10.48 -28.03
C GLY A 31 14.85 11.72 -28.53
N MET A 32 14.16 12.87 -28.59
CA MET A 32 14.69 14.15 -29.07
C MET A 32 15.27 15.03 -27.95
N ALA A 33 15.63 14.44 -26.83
CA ALA A 33 16.13 15.15 -25.66
C ALA A 33 17.34 16.06 -25.96
N SER A 34 18.25 15.61 -26.84
CA SER A 34 19.43 16.38 -27.26
C SER A 34 19.08 17.65 -27.99
N LEU A 35 17.98 17.70 -28.73
CA LEU A 35 17.55 18.90 -29.48
C LEU A 35 16.93 19.94 -28.57
N ILE A 36 16.37 19.55 -27.42
CA ILE A 36 15.63 20.46 -26.55
C ILE A 36 16.48 21.12 -25.47
N LEU A 37 17.62 20.50 -25.08
CA LEU A 37 18.49 21.03 -24.03
C LEU A 37 18.95 22.50 -24.25
N PRO A 38 19.32 22.94 -25.47
CA PRO A 38 19.65 24.33 -25.71
C PRO A 38 18.49 25.31 -25.43
N TYR A 39 17.25 24.83 -25.63
CA TYR A 39 16.06 25.65 -25.34
C TYR A 39 15.76 25.66 -23.83
N ILE A 40 16.05 24.57 -23.10
CA ILE A 40 15.96 24.54 -21.64
C ILE A 40 16.98 25.51 -21.03
N LEU A 41 18.21 25.51 -21.51
CA LEU A 41 19.23 26.47 -21.07
C LEU A 41 18.77 27.93 -21.29
N LYS A 42 18.28 28.23 -22.48
CA LYS A 42 17.76 29.55 -22.80
C LYS A 42 16.55 29.94 -21.92
N THR A 43 15.69 28.99 -21.59
CA THR A 43 14.57 29.22 -20.68
C THR A 43 15.08 29.49 -19.26
N ALA A 44 16.07 28.73 -18.77
CA ALA A 44 16.69 28.98 -17.48
C ALA A 44 17.32 30.35 -17.38
N GLU A 45 18.01 30.81 -18.45
CA GLU A 45 18.57 32.17 -18.55
C GLU A 45 17.48 33.23 -18.48
N LEU A 46 16.37 33.06 -19.22
CA LEU A 46 15.24 33.99 -19.21
C LEU A 46 14.55 34.11 -17.87
N LEU A 47 14.51 33.00 -17.10
CA LEU A 47 13.96 32.93 -15.77
C LEU A 47 14.97 33.32 -14.68
N GLY A 48 16.17 33.82 -15.06
CA GLY A 48 17.21 34.19 -14.11
C GLY A 48 17.75 33.04 -13.29
N TYR A 49 17.71 31.84 -13.84
CA TYR A 49 18.04 30.59 -13.13
C TYR A 49 17.17 30.35 -11.87
N ASP A 50 15.89 30.74 -11.93
CA ASP A 50 14.94 30.48 -10.88
C ASP A 50 14.66 28.95 -10.76
N TRP A 51 14.99 28.40 -9.61
CA TRP A 51 14.81 26.96 -9.36
C TRP A 51 13.34 26.55 -9.36
N ASP A 52 12.48 27.29 -8.71
CA ASP A 52 11.08 26.92 -8.50
C ASP A 52 10.31 26.86 -9.83
N GLU A 53 10.70 27.72 -10.79
CA GLU A 53 10.16 27.71 -12.15
C GLU A 53 10.75 26.57 -13.00
N MET A 54 12.04 26.25 -12.84
CA MET A 54 12.75 25.28 -13.68
C MET A 54 12.61 23.84 -13.22
N GLN A 55 12.32 23.58 -11.94
CA GLN A 55 12.32 22.23 -11.36
C GLN A 55 11.40 21.23 -12.09
N ARG A 56 10.26 21.70 -12.61
CA ARG A 56 9.30 20.86 -13.34
C ARG A 56 9.89 20.36 -14.66
N ILE A 57 10.50 21.28 -15.42
CA ILE A 57 11.12 20.98 -16.71
C ILE A 57 12.29 20.02 -16.51
N LEU A 58 13.12 20.26 -15.49
CA LEU A 58 14.30 19.46 -15.20
C LEU A 58 13.94 18.08 -14.66
N SER A 59 12.81 17.93 -13.96
CA SER A 59 12.34 16.62 -13.47
C SER A 59 12.06 15.63 -14.60
N LEU A 60 11.76 16.09 -15.81
CA LEU A 60 11.56 15.23 -16.98
C LEU A 60 12.83 14.48 -17.42
N PHE A 61 14.01 14.98 -17.05
CA PHE A 61 15.31 14.37 -17.38
C PHE A 61 15.81 13.40 -16.30
N LYS A 62 15.10 13.27 -15.17
CA LYS A 62 15.54 12.38 -14.10
C LYS A 62 15.52 10.89 -14.54
N GLY A 63 16.58 10.18 -14.16
CA GLY A 63 16.69 8.75 -14.20
C GLY A 63 16.67 8.11 -15.59
N ARG A 64 15.55 8.12 -16.30
CA ARG A 64 15.42 7.38 -17.57
C ARG A 64 16.03 8.08 -18.78
N LEU A 65 16.02 9.40 -18.81
CA LEU A 65 16.48 10.18 -19.98
C LEU A 65 17.95 10.55 -19.86
N PHE A 66 18.41 10.97 -18.70
CA PHE A 66 19.80 11.39 -18.49
C PHE A 66 20.84 10.37 -18.96
N PRO A 67 20.74 9.07 -18.61
CA PRO A 67 21.70 8.06 -19.06
C PRO A 67 21.69 7.82 -20.60
N ARG A 68 20.64 8.26 -21.28
CA ARG A 68 20.49 8.13 -22.75
C ARG A 68 21.00 9.34 -23.51
N LEU A 69 21.36 10.42 -22.82
CA LEU A 69 21.96 11.59 -23.44
C LEU A 69 23.42 11.28 -23.84
N ASN A 70 23.88 11.88 -24.93
CA ASN A 70 25.29 11.87 -25.25
C ASN A 70 26.09 12.75 -24.26
N GLU A 71 27.41 12.56 -24.20
CA GLU A 71 28.27 13.27 -23.24
C GLU A 71 28.13 14.79 -23.28
N THR A 72 28.00 15.38 -24.47
CA THR A 72 27.82 16.83 -24.64
C THR A 72 26.52 17.30 -24.00
N CYS A 73 25.43 16.54 -24.19
CA CYS A 73 24.13 16.86 -23.61
C CYS A 73 24.10 16.63 -22.10
N GLN A 74 24.79 15.60 -21.60
CA GLN A 74 24.95 15.39 -20.17
C GLN A 74 25.70 16.56 -19.52
N SER A 75 26.83 16.98 -20.11
CA SER A 75 27.59 18.12 -19.62
C SER A 75 26.79 19.43 -19.64
N MET A 76 25.98 19.66 -20.69
CA MET A 76 25.10 20.84 -20.76
C MET A 76 24.03 20.82 -19.68
N TYR A 77 23.42 19.65 -19.43
CA TYR A 77 22.43 19.49 -18.37
C TYR A 77 23.03 19.73 -16.99
N GLU A 78 24.23 19.17 -16.74
CA GLU A 78 24.97 19.38 -15.48
C GLU A 78 25.36 20.85 -15.26
N ASP A 79 25.74 21.59 -16.34
CA ASP A 79 26.00 23.02 -16.26
C ASP A 79 24.74 23.83 -15.88
N ILE A 80 23.59 23.49 -16.48
CA ILE A 80 22.30 24.10 -16.12
C ILE A 80 21.99 23.85 -14.64
N ILE A 81 22.08 22.61 -14.18
CA ILE A 81 21.86 22.27 -12.77
C ILE A 81 22.86 22.99 -11.86
N GLY A 82 24.14 23.03 -12.24
CA GLY A 82 25.18 23.71 -11.48
C GLY A 82 24.88 25.21 -11.30
N LYS A 83 24.39 25.90 -12.35
CA LYS A 83 24.00 27.29 -12.29
C LYS A 83 22.76 27.54 -11.43
N LEU A 84 21.76 26.68 -11.57
CA LEU A 84 20.52 26.76 -10.80
C LEU A 84 20.71 26.49 -9.30
N THR A 85 21.70 25.64 -8.94
CA THR A 85 21.91 25.20 -7.56
C THR A 85 23.01 25.93 -6.81
N LYS A 86 23.66 26.92 -7.45
CA LYS A 86 24.87 27.57 -6.93
C LYS A 86 24.66 28.38 -5.63
N SER A 87 23.46 28.87 -5.38
CA SER A 87 23.18 29.77 -4.26
C SER A 87 21.90 29.46 -3.49
N ASP A 88 21.18 28.40 -3.84
CA ASP A 88 19.89 28.08 -3.23
C ASP A 88 19.92 26.76 -2.47
N VAL A 89 19.62 26.83 -1.18
CA VAL A 89 19.61 25.66 -0.28
C VAL A 89 18.67 24.57 -0.76
N VAL A 90 17.44 24.92 -1.18
CA VAL A 90 16.42 23.92 -1.57
C VAL A 90 16.80 23.21 -2.85
N SER A 91 17.39 23.92 -3.81
CA SER A 91 17.82 23.33 -5.08
C SER A 91 18.95 22.30 -4.92
N ARG A 92 19.74 22.40 -3.85
CA ARG A 92 20.82 21.42 -3.55
C ARG A 92 20.27 20.02 -3.31
N PHE A 93 19.05 19.87 -2.76
CA PHE A 93 18.41 18.56 -2.59
C PHE A 93 18.14 17.87 -3.92
N ALA A 94 17.69 18.62 -4.93
CA ALA A 94 17.49 18.06 -6.27
C ALA A 94 18.83 17.62 -6.90
N ARG A 95 19.92 18.34 -6.65
CA ARG A 95 21.26 17.94 -7.07
C ARG A 95 21.70 16.63 -6.39
N ILE A 96 21.53 16.52 -5.08
CA ILE A 96 21.86 15.31 -4.33
C ILE A 96 21.04 14.11 -4.84
N GLU A 97 19.75 14.32 -5.09
CA GLU A 97 18.87 13.29 -5.65
C GLU A 97 19.37 12.84 -7.03
N GLN A 98 19.72 13.77 -7.90
CA GLN A 98 20.23 13.46 -9.22
C GLN A 98 21.58 12.73 -9.17
N GLU A 99 22.52 13.16 -8.34
CA GLU A 99 23.81 12.49 -8.14
C GLU A 99 23.60 11.06 -7.64
N SER A 100 22.62 10.83 -6.78
CA SER A 100 22.26 9.50 -6.30
C SER A 100 21.71 8.59 -7.40
N PHE A 101 20.85 9.13 -8.29
CA PHE A 101 20.30 8.38 -9.43
C PHE A 101 21.35 8.11 -10.52
N ASN A 102 22.27 9.03 -10.74
CA ASN A 102 23.31 8.91 -11.76
C ASN A 102 24.55 8.16 -11.26
N ALA A 103 24.62 7.83 -9.96
CA ALA A 103 25.73 7.07 -9.41
C ALA A 103 25.82 5.68 -10.06
N PRO A 104 27.03 5.22 -10.40
CA PRO A 104 27.24 3.90 -10.99
C PRO A 104 26.56 2.79 -10.19
N LEU A 105 26.01 1.78 -10.88
CA LEU A 105 25.27 0.67 -10.25
C LEU A 105 26.15 -0.17 -9.28
N ASN A 106 27.46 -0.12 -9.46
CA ASN A 106 28.43 -0.84 -8.62
C ASN A 106 28.76 -0.12 -7.30
N VAL A 107 28.26 1.11 -7.08
CA VAL A 107 28.45 1.80 -5.79
C VAL A 107 27.45 1.21 -4.77
N PRO A 108 27.93 0.67 -3.63
CA PRO A 108 27.06 0.12 -2.60
C PRO A 108 26.03 1.16 -2.11
N PHE A 109 24.83 0.71 -1.83
CA PHE A 109 23.74 1.58 -1.37
C PHE A 109 24.12 2.32 -0.06
N GLU A 110 24.82 1.65 0.85
CA GLU A 110 25.28 2.24 2.11
C GLU A 110 26.24 3.42 1.90
N ASP A 111 27.12 3.36 0.89
CA ASP A 111 28.06 4.44 0.60
C ASP A 111 27.33 5.65 0.00
N LYS A 112 26.27 5.40 -0.80
CA LYS A 112 25.38 6.47 -1.30
C LYS A 112 24.67 7.17 -0.13
N LEU A 113 24.13 6.41 0.83
CA LEU A 113 23.50 6.98 2.02
C LEU A 113 24.47 7.80 2.86
N LYS A 114 25.66 7.29 3.14
CA LYS A 114 26.68 8.04 3.90
C LYS A 114 27.06 9.36 3.23
N LYS A 115 27.22 9.35 1.90
CA LYS A 115 27.49 10.59 1.14
C LYS A 115 26.33 11.57 1.28
N GLN A 116 25.10 11.10 1.14
CA GLN A 116 23.88 11.90 1.28
C GLN A 116 23.77 12.51 2.69
N GLU A 117 23.97 11.71 3.73
CA GLU A 117 23.95 12.17 5.12
C GLU A 117 25.01 13.25 5.39
N ALA A 118 26.21 13.08 4.84
CA ALA A 118 27.27 14.07 4.94
C ALA A 118 26.91 15.41 4.28
N GLU A 119 26.24 15.36 3.12
CA GLU A 119 25.77 16.58 2.45
C GLU A 119 24.59 17.22 3.23
N PHE A 120 23.68 16.44 3.78
CA PHE A 120 22.62 16.94 4.66
C PHE A 120 23.18 17.67 5.87
N LYS A 121 24.19 17.09 6.51
CA LYS A 121 24.86 17.72 7.65
C LYS A 121 25.47 19.09 7.27
N LYS A 122 26.18 19.15 6.16
CA LYS A 122 26.74 20.43 5.67
C LYS A 122 25.67 21.49 5.42
N ILE A 123 24.54 21.10 4.81
CA ILE A 123 23.43 22.03 4.55
C ILE A 123 22.82 22.50 5.87
N ALA A 124 22.61 21.61 6.84
CA ALA A 124 22.05 21.96 8.14
C ALA A 124 22.97 22.90 8.93
N GLU A 125 24.29 22.60 9.00
CA GLU A 125 25.30 23.45 9.63
C GLU A 125 25.35 24.85 8.99
N GLU A 126 25.23 24.94 7.65
CA GLU A 126 25.20 26.19 6.91
C GLU A 126 23.95 27.01 7.25
N ILE A 127 22.76 26.39 7.25
CA ILE A 127 21.50 27.05 7.62
C ILE A 127 21.61 27.68 9.02
N VAL A 128 22.17 26.95 9.99
CA VAL A 128 22.28 27.40 11.37
C VAL A 128 23.37 28.46 11.52
N ARG A 129 24.59 28.20 11.01
CA ARG A 129 25.76 29.08 11.11
C ARG A 129 25.55 30.43 10.44
N ASP A 130 25.00 30.41 9.25
CA ASP A 130 24.85 31.62 8.39
C ASP A 130 23.50 32.29 8.57
N HIS A 131 22.71 31.85 9.57
CA HIS A 131 21.39 32.38 9.94
C HIS A 131 20.44 32.44 8.73
N LEU A 132 20.49 31.41 7.86
CA LEU A 132 19.67 31.33 6.65
C LEU A 132 18.22 30.95 6.95
N TYR A 133 17.91 30.56 8.18
CA TYR A 133 16.55 30.20 8.57
C TYR A 133 15.59 31.39 8.36
N SER A 134 14.48 31.10 7.72
CA SER A 134 13.35 32.01 7.57
C SER A 134 12.08 31.20 7.31
N PRO A 135 10.90 31.75 7.62
CA PRO A 135 9.63 31.08 7.28
C PRO A 135 9.50 30.78 5.77
N ASN A 136 10.10 31.61 4.92
CA ASN A 136 10.10 31.39 3.47
C ASN A 136 10.97 30.18 3.09
N LEU A 137 12.17 30.03 3.67
CA LEU A 137 13.00 28.85 3.45
C LEU A 137 12.27 27.58 3.92
N LEU A 138 11.67 27.63 5.11
CA LEU A 138 10.87 26.51 5.63
C LEU A 138 9.72 26.13 4.69
N LYS A 139 8.94 27.11 4.23
CA LYS A 139 7.86 26.92 3.25
C LYS A 139 8.38 26.25 1.98
N ARG A 140 9.49 26.71 1.44
CA ARG A 140 10.11 26.13 0.23
C ARG A 140 10.61 24.70 0.47
N LEU A 141 11.18 24.38 1.63
CA LEU A 141 11.55 23.00 2.00
C LEU A 141 10.33 22.08 2.07
N MET A 142 9.22 22.56 2.61
CA MET A 142 7.98 21.79 2.73
C MET A 142 7.21 21.66 1.40
N LEU A 143 7.42 22.56 0.45
CA LEU A 143 6.83 22.52 -0.89
C LEU A 143 7.76 21.85 -1.93
N ALA A 144 8.98 21.50 -1.55
CA ALA A 144 9.97 20.91 -2.45
C ALA A 144 9.47 19.55 -3.01
N LYS A 145 9.60 19.38 -4.33
CA LYS A 145 9.16 18.15 -5.01
C LYS A 145 10.20 17.02 -4.93
N THR A 146 10.90 16.91 -3.82
CA THR A 146 11.88 15.87 -3.57
C THR A 146 11.63 15.23 -2.20
N ASN A 147 11.64 13.91 -2.15
CA ASN A 147 11.51 13.17 -0.90
C ASN A 147 12.76 13.25 0.00
N LEU A 148 13.87 13.81 -0.51
CA LEU A 148 15.11 13.95 0.26
C LEU A 148 15.00 15.00 1.37
N THR A 149 14.06 15.92 1.29
CA THR A 149 13.80 16.86 2.39
C THR A 149 13.28 16.15 3.65
N ILE A 150 12.59 15.01 3.50
CA ILE A 150 12.02 14.26 4.63
C ILE A 150 13.13 13.85 5.61
N PRO A 151 14.12 12.99 5.26
CA PRO A 151 15.20 12.60 6.19
C PRO A 151 16.09 13.78 6.61
N PHE A 152 16.15 14.85 5.81
CA PHE A 152 16.87 16.06 6.17
C PHE A 152 16.27 16.75 7.41
N GLY A 153 14.95 16.65 7.62
CA GLY A 153 14.28 17.19 8.82
C GLY A 153 14.95 16.73 10.11
N MET A 154 15.27 15.43 10.23
CA MET A 154 15.98 14.89 11.40
C MET A 154 17.39 15.45 11.57
N THR A 155 18.10 15.70 10.47
CA THR A 155 19.45 16.26 10.52
C THR A 155 19.41 17.70 10.96
N LEU A 156 18.51 18.49 10.40
CA LEU A 156 18.35 19.91 10.76
C LEU A 156 17.96 20.08 12.23
N ALA A 157 17.07 19.25 12.75
CA ALA A 157 16.64 19.29 14.15
C ALA A 157 17.79 19.11 15.16
N LYS A 158 18.82 18.35 14.79
CA LYS A 158 20.00 18.10 15.64
C LYS A 158 20.99 19.29 15.70
N GLU A 159 20.97 20.13 14.66
CA GLU A 159 21.89 21.27 14.56
C GLU A 159 21.28 22.58 15.11
N MET A 160 19.95 22.65 15.24
CA MET A 160 19.26 23.86 15.71
C MET A 160 19.33 24.02 17.23
N SER A 161 19.43 25.28 17.68
CA SER A 161 19.20 25.65 19.10
C SER A 161 17.76 25.45 19.51
N ILE A 162 17.50 25.47 20.81
CA ILE A 162 16.15 25.32 21.39
C ILE A 162 15.20 26.36 20.80
N ASP A 163 15.59 27.64 20.86
CA ASP A 163 14.75 28.76 20.40
C ASP A 163 14.45 28.65 18.90
N GLN A 164 15.47 28.32 18.09
CA GLN A 164 15.28 28.12 16.65
C GLN A 164 14.35 26.95 16.34
N ALA A 165 14.44 25.85 17.12
CA ALA A 165 13.57 24.71 16.93
C ALA A 165 12.11 25.01 17.29
N VAL A 166 11.87 25.80 18.34
CA VAL A 166 10.53 26.25 18.73
C VAL A 166 9.92 27.16 17.67
N ASP A 167 10.66 28.16 17.19
CA ASP A 167 10.21 29.05 16.11
C ASP A 167 9.89 28.25 14.84
N PHE A 168 10.76 27.30 14.49
CA PHE A 168 10.56 26.41 13.35
C PHE A 168 9.26 25.61 13.47
N ILE A 169 8.94 25.08 14.65
CA ILE A 169 7.73 24.31 14.89
C ILE A 169 6.49 25.18 14.72
N ILE A 170 6.50 26.38 15.31
CA ILE A 170 5.39 27.32 15.22
C ILE A 170 5.13 27.76 13.78
N ASP A 171 6.17 28.11 13.06
CA ASP A 171 6.05 28.51 11.64
C ASP A 171 5.63 27.33 10.76
N GLY A 172 6.12 26.13 11.04
CA GLY A 172 5.73 24.92 10.30
C GLY A 172 4.23 24.60 10.47
N ILE A 173 3.65 24.78 11.65
CA ILE A 173 2.21 24.62 11.87
C ILE A 173 1.42 25.61 11.02
N LYS A 174 1.81 26.90 11.01
CA LYS A 174 1.15 27.92 10.19
C LYS A 174 1.17 27.53 8.72
N ILE A 175 2.36 27.10 8.21
CA ILE A 175 2.50 26.67 6.82
C ILE A 175 1.63 25.46 6.51
N LEU A 176 1.58 24.45 7.39
CA LEU A 176 0.77 23.25 7.19
C LEU A 176 -0.72 23.55 7.17
N ASN A 177 -1.18 24.48 8.02
CA ASN A 177 -2.58 24.87 8.06
C ASN A 177 -2.99 25.75 6.84
N GLU A 178 -2.05 26.53 6.28
CA GLU A 178 -2.31 27.42 5.16
C GLU A 178 -2.07 26.80 3.77
N GLU A 179 -1.15 25.81 3.67
CA GLU A 179 -0.68 25.24 2.40
C GLU A 179 -1.01 23.75 2.28
N PRO A 180 -2.15 23.39 1.65
CA PRO A 180 -2.60 21.99 1.53
C PRO A 180 -1.62 21.04 0.83
N ASN A 181 -0.70 21.60 0.02
CA ASN A 181 0.29 20.83 -0.73
C ASN A 181 1.65 20.71 -0.01
N ALA A 182 1.77 21.22 1.21
CA ALA A 182 3.01 21.10 1.98
C ALA A 182 3.30 19.64 2.33
N ILE A 183 4.56 19.22 2.14
CA ILE A 183 5.00 17.86 2.48
C ILE A 183 5.19 17.76 3.99
N SER A 184 4.23 17.15 4.67
CA SER A 184 4.25 16.95 6.12
C SER A 184 5.38 16.03 6.61
N GLY A 185 5.87 15.12 5.78
CA GLY A 185 6.93 14.18 6.13
C GLY A 185 8.21 14.84 6.64
N PHE A 186 8.63 15.95 6.01
CA PHE A 186 9.76 16.75 6.48
C PHE A 186 9.55 17.29 7.90
N TYR A 187 8.37 17.85 8.14
CA TYR A 187 8.00 18.40 9.45
C TYR A 187 7.88 17.31 10.52
N ILE A 188 7.26 16.17 10.17
CA ILE A 188 7.16 15.00 11.06
C ILE A 188 8.55 14.55 11.51
N ASP A 189 9.49 14.41 10.58
CA ASP A 189 10.85 13.95 10.87
C ASP A 189 11.63 14.98 11.71
N PHE A 190 11.45 16.26 11.45
CA PHE A 190 12.05 17.32 12.25
C PHE A 190 11.54 17.27 13.70
N VAL A 191 10.21 17.33 13.90
CA VAL A 191 9.61 17.36 15.25
C VAL A 191 9.87 16.06 16.02
N ALA A 192 9.92 14.94 15.32
CA ALA A 192 10.25 13.67 15.95
C ALA A 192 11.70 13.60 16.45
N ALA A 193 12.62 14.33 15.85
CA ALA A 193 14.05 14.31 16.18
C ALA A 193 14.48 15.30 17.27
N ILE A 194 13.67 16.30 17.60
CA ILE A 194 13.98 17.24 18.70
C ILE A 194 14.07 16.51 20.04
N ASN A 195 14.81 17.07 20.98
CA ASN A 195 14.93 16.48 22.31
C ASN A 195 13.58 16.47 23.07
N LYS A 196 13.53 15.70 24.16
CA LYS A 196 12.30 15.49 24.92
C LYS A 196 11.77 16.79 25.53
N ASP A 197 12.64 17.59 26.11
CA ASP A 197 12.23 18.81 26.84
C ASP A 197 11.62 19.85 25.89
N ILE A 198 12.21 20.02 24.69
CA ILE A 198 11.63 20.87 23.63
C ILE A 198 10.26 20.32 23.21
N PHE A 199 10.18 19.01 22.96
CA PHE A 199 8.93 18.39 22.54
C PHE A 199 7.80 18.61 23.55
N GLU A 200 8.07 18.41 24.84
CA GLU A 200 7.09 18.64 25.91
C GLU A 200 6.65 20.11 25.96
N SER A 201 7.58 21.05 25.75
CA SER A 201 7.27 22.49 25.76
C SER A 201 6.38 22.93 24.59
N VAL A 202 6.44 22.26 23.44
CA VAL A 202 5.67 22.61 22.24
C VAL A 202 4.43 21.72 22.02
N LEU A 203 4.19 20.75 22.90
CA LEU A 203 3.12 19.77 22.70
C LEU A 203 1.75 20.42 22.52
N ASP A 204 1.42 21.45 23.34
CA ASP A 204 0.13 22.12 23.24
C ASP A 204 0.00 22.92 21.94
N VAL A 205 1.10 23.44 21.43
CA VAL A 205 1.13 24.09 20.11
C VAL A 205 0.94 23.07 18.99
N LEU A 206 1.55 21.88 19.08
CA LEU A 206 1.36 20.79 18.11
C LEU A 206 -0.10 20.32 18.05
N LYS A 207 -0.85 20.39 19.16
CA LYS A 207 -2.28 20.05 19.20
C LYS A 207 -3.14 21.01 18.35
N THR A 208 -2.62 22.19 17.96
CA THR A 208 -3.32 23.16 17.10
C THR A 208 -3.23 22.83 15.60
N LEU A 209 -2.49 21.79 15.19
CA LEU A 209 -2.48 21.31 13.81
C LEU A 209 -3.91 20.96 13.33
N ASP A 210 -4.33 21.51 12.20
CA ASP A 210 -5.64 21.23 11.60
C ASP A 210 -5.69 19.77 11.11
N ASP A 211 -4.66 19.33 10.38
CA ASP A 211 -4.53 17.91 9.99
C ASP A 211 -3.91 17.07 11.12
N LYS A 212 -4.77 16.44 11.90
CA LYS A 212 -4.36 15.57 13.01
C LYS A 212 -3.51 14.37 12.58
N ARG A 213 -3.55 13.95 11.30
CA ARG A 213 -2.70 12.85 10.79
C ARG A 213 -1.22 13.17 10.99
N ILE A 214 -0.85 14.44 10.89
CA ILE A 214 0.53 14.89 11.12
C ILE A 214 0.94 14.65 12.59
N LEU A 215 0.07 14.96 13.54
CA LEU A 215 0.31 14.70 14.96
C LEU A 215 0.47 13.19 15.24
N PHE A 216 -0.39 12.36 14.66
CA PHE A 216 -0.27 10.90 14.77
C PHE A 216 1.06 10.39 14.16
N GLY A 217 1.50 10.93 13.04
CA GLY A 217 2.80 10.63 12.44
C GLY A 217 3.97 10.99 13.36
N ILE A 218 3.96 12.18 13.96
CA ILE A 218 4.98 12.63 14.94
C ILE A 218 5.03 11.69 16.14
N MET A 219 3.87 11.37 16.73
CA MET A 219 3.79 10.50 17.91
C MET A 219 4.26 9.07 17.60
N GLY A 220 3.91 8.54 16.42
CA GLY A 220 4.43 7.27 15.95
C GLY A 220 5.94 7.27 15.79
N LYS A 221 6.51 8.28 15.13
CA LYS A 221 7.96 8.41 14.91
C LYS A 221 8.74 8.53 16.22
N ARG A 222 8.17 9.19 17.22
CA ARG A 222 8.72 9.25 18.57
C ARG A 222 8.48 8.00 19.40
N THR A 223 7.76 7.02 18.89
CA THR A 223 7.42 5.77 19.58
C THR A 223 6.71 6.04 20.93
N ILE A 224 5.74 6.98 20.92
CA ILE A 224 4.89 7.25 22.09
C ILE A 224 4.03 6.01 22.37
N LEU A 225 4.10 5.48 23.58
CA LEU A 225 3.49 4.21 23.95
C LEU A 225 2.18 4.41 24.72
N PRO A 226 1.33 3.37 24.88
CA PRO A 226 0.06 3.43 25.59
C PRO A 226 0.11 3.88 27.06
N GLN A 227 1.30 3.85 27.70
CA GLN A 227 1.50 4.37 29.05
C GLN A 227 1.76 5.88 29.09
N ASP A 228 2.01 6.51 27.95
CA ASP A 228 2.29 7.93 27.85
C ASP A 228 0.99 8.74 27.76
N GLU A 229 0.90 9.87 28.43
CA GLU A 229 -0.27 10.75 28.39
C GLU A 229 -0.62 11.22 26.97
N CYS A 230 0.40 11.41 26.14
CA CYS A 230 0.24 11.76 24.74
C CYS A 230 -0.55 10.70 23.96
N PHE A 231 -0.36 9.41 24.26
CA PHE A 231 -1.15 8.34 23.61
C PHE A 231 -2.62 8.41 24.05
N GLY A 232 -2.88 8.69 25.33
CA GLY A 232 -4.24 8.94 25.83
C GLY A 232 -4.93 10.10 25.11
N TYR A 233 -4.20 11.16 24.79
CA TYR A 233 -4.73 12.27 23.99
C TYR A 233 -5.13 11.81 22.58
N LEU A 234 -4.29 11.02 21.89
CA LEU A 234 -4.63 10.47 20.58
C LEU A 234 -5.89 9.59 20.60
N LEU A 235 -6.02 8.74 21.63
CA LEU A 235 -7.23 7.94 21.84
C LEU A 235 -8.47 8.81 22.04
N ASN A 236 -8.38 9.86 22.82
CA ASN A 236 -9.49 10.78 23.06
C ASN A 236 -9.97 11.47 21.76
N LEU A 237 -9.07 11.87 20.88
CA LEU A 237 -9.43 12.43 19.56
C LEU A 237 -10.28 11.48 18.72
N VAL A 238 -9.95 10.19 18.79
CA VAL A 238 -10.68 9.15 18.04
C VAL A 238 -11.99 8.79 18.74
N GLN A 239 -11.99 8.66 20.06
CA GLN A 239 -13.18 8.32 20.84
C GLN A 239 -14.24 9.44 20.83
N SER A 240 -13.80 10.70 20.75
CA SER A 240 -14.70 11.84 20.58
C SER A 240 -15.28 11.97 19.16
N GLY A 241 -14.74 11.22 18.19
CA GLY A 241 -15.13 11.31 16.79
C GLY A 241 -14.53 12.52 16.05
N GLU A 242 -13.58 13.22 16.65
CA GLU A 242 -12.85 14.32 15.99
C GLU A 242 -12.00 13.79 14.82
N VAL A 243 -11.47 12.57 14.95
CA VAL A 243 -10.67 11.88 13.93
C VAL A 243 -11.13 10.44 13.79
N ASP A 244 -11.13 9.92 12.56
CA ASP A 244 -11.43 8.51 12.30
C ASP A 244 -10.31 7.60 12.85
N THR A 245 -10.67 6.40 13.33
CA THR A 245 -9.73 5.43 13.88
C THR A 245 -8.62 5.02 12.90
N ASP A 246 -8.89 5.07 11.60
CA ASP A 246 -7.91 4.75 10.55
C ASP A 246 -6.66 5.64 10.59
N VAL A 247 -6.71 6.77 11.27
CA VAL A 247 -5.53 7.63 11.49
C VAL A 247 -4.42 6.91 12.25
N PHE A 248 -4.74 5.90 13.07
CA PHE A 248 -3.73 5.07 13.73
C PHE A 248 -2.86 4.27 12.76
N VAL A 249 -3.29 4.08 11.51
CA VAL A 249 -2.44 3.52 10.45
C VAL A 249 -1.25 4.44 10.18
N VAL A 250 -1.45 5.76 10.19
CA VAL A 250 -0.36 6.74 10.04
C VAL A 250 0.61 6.66 11.22
N TYR A 251 0.08 6.62 12.46
CA TYR A 251 0.90 6.41 13.65
C TYR A 251 1.74 5.13 13.52
N TRP A 252 1.13 4.03 13.09
CA TRP A 252 1.75 2.72 12.92
C TRP A 252 2.85 2.70 11.86
N GLN A 253 2.65 3.37 10.72
CA GLN A 253 3.63 3.48 9.63
C GLN A 253 4.94 4.15 10.08
N HIS A 254 4.84 5.08 11.02
CA HIS A 254 6.00 5.82 11.53
C HIS A 254 6.65 5.17 12.76
N LEU A 255 6.06 4.11 13.32
CA LEU A 255 6.53 3.48 14.54
C LEU A 255 7.88 2.78 14.37
N GLN A 256 8.78 2.96 15.32
CA GLN A 256 10.09 2.32 15.31
C GLN A 256 10.01 0.91 15.93
N PHE A 257 9.61 -0.08 15.15
CA PHE A 257 9.39 -1.46 15.63
C PHE A 257 10.62 -2.11 16.26
N ALA A 258 11.83 -1.77 15.80
CA ALA A 258 13.07 -2.29 16.37
C ALA A 258 13.25 -1.92 17.86
N ALA A 259 12.62 -0.81 18.31
CA ALA A 259 12.66 -0.36 19.70
C ALA A 259 11.52 -0.93 20.55
N MET A 260 10.59 -1.70 19.97
CA MET A 260 9.39 -2.19 20.64
C MET A 260 9.47 -3.67 20.99
N ASN A 261 8.97 -4.02 22.17
CA ASN A 261 8.69 -5.39 22.51
C ASN A 261 7.26 -5.79 22.12
N GLU A 262 7.02 -7.08 21.96
CA GLU A 262 5.73 -7.64 21.56
C GLU A 262 4.57 -7.29 22.51
N ASN A 263 4.83 -7.12 23.81
CA ASN A 263 3.79 -6.72 24.75
C ASN A 263 3.26 -5.31 24.45
N ASN A 264 4.14 -4.38 24.08
CA ASN A 264 3.74 -3.03 23.71
C ASN A 264 2.92 -3.02 22.43
N ILE A 265 3.29 -3.85 21.45
CA ILE A 265 2.53 -4.02 20.20
C ILE A 265 1.11 -4.50 20.50
N VAL A 266 0.98 -5.58 21.28
CA VAL A 266 -0.34 -6.13 21.66
C VAL A 266 -1.15 -5.13 22.48
N ARG A 267 -0.51 -4.32 23.34
CA ARG A 267 -1.19 -3.28 24.11
C ARG A 267 -1.72 -2.17 23.20
N ILE A 268 -0.94 -1.69 22.23
CA ILE A 268 -1.40 -0.72 21.23
C ILE A 268 -2.64 -1.25 20.51
N PHE A 269 -2.60 -2.52 20.05
CA PHE A 269 -3.75 -3.12 19.36
C PHE A 269 -5.00 -3.15 20.24
N ARG A 270 -4.88 -3.49 21.52
CA ARG A 270 -6.03 -3.52 22.44
C ARG A 270 -6.66 -2.16 22.67
N GLU A 271 -5.83 -1.11 22.80
CA GLU A 271 -6.33 0.25 22.96
C GLU A 271 -7.05 0.73 21.69
N ILE A 272 -6.50 0.43 20.51
CA ILE A 272 -7.11 0.80 19.24
C ILE A 272 -8.36 -0.05 18.95
N GLU A 273 -8.35 -1.34 19.27
CA GLU A 273 -9.51 -2.23 19.13
C GLU A 273 -10.74 -1.69 19.87
N ALA A 274 -10.53 -1.03 21.01
CA ALA A 274 -11.60 -0.43 21.81
C ALA A 274 -12.22 0.84 21.18
N CYS A 275 -11.60 1.39 20.13
CA CYS A 275 -12.11 2.55 19.40
C CYS A 275 -13.19 2.14 18.36
N PRO A 276 -14.03 3.09 17.90
CA PRO A 276 -14.97 2.84 16.81
C PRO A 276 -14.25 2.28 15.57
N LYS A 277 -14.74 1.18 14.97
CA LYS A 277 -14.09 0.47 13.85
C LYS A 277 -12.65 0.00 14.13
N GLY A 278 -12.23 -0.02 15.39
CA GLY A 278 -10.84 -0.32 15.77
C GLY A 278 -10.36 -1.69 15.35
N LEU A 279 -11.27 -2.70 15.31
CA LEU A 279 -10.94 -4.04 14.85
C LEU A 279 -10.40 -4.04 13.41
N LEU A 280 -11.04 -3.32 12.48
CA LEU A 280 -10.59 -3.21 11.10
C LEU A 280 -9.25 -2.48 10.99
N CYS A 281 -9.08 -1.40 11.77
CA CYS A 281 -7.82 -0.67 11.84
C CYS A 281 -6.67 -1.59 12.32
N VAL A 282 -6.92 -2.41 13.34
CA VAL A 282 -5.92 -3.38 13.85
C VAL A 282 -5.54 -4.38 12.75
N PHE A 283 -6.49 -4.96 12.01
CA PHE A 283 -6.16 -5.89 10.93
C PHE A 283 -5.29 -5.22 9.85
N ARG A 284 -5.60 -3.99 9.46
CA ARG A 284 -4.77 -3.22 8.52
C ARG A 284 -3.35 -3.01 9.04
N MET A 285 -3.20 -2.63 10.30
CA MET A 285 -1.90 -2.44 10.94
C MET A 285 -1.11 -3.75 11.01
N VAL A 286 -1.78 -4.87 11.32
CA VAL A 286 -1.16 -6.21 11.35
C VAL A 286 -0.74 -6.65 9.96
N ALA A 287 -1.61 -6.51 8.96
CA ALA A 287 -1.29 -6.85 7.57
C ALA A 287 -0.03 -6.12 7.07
N MET A 288 0.12 -4.85 7.43
CA MET A 288 1.33 -4.07 7.13
C MET A 288 2.56 -4.56 7.90
N PHE A 289 2.40 -4.92 9.17
CA PHE A 289 3.50 -5.37 10.02
C PHE A 289 4.04 -6.74 9.60
N THR A 290 3.15 -7.65 9.23
CA THR A 290 3.48 -9.05 8.93
C THR A 290 3.99 -9.24 7.51
N PHE A 291 3.94 -8.21 6.67
CA PHE A 291 4.45 -8.29 5.31
C PHE A 291 5.92 -8.73 5.30
N GLY A 292 6.18 -9.93 4.75
CA GLY A 292 7.53 -10.51 4.69
C GLY A 292 8.10 -11.02 6.04
N LYS A 293 7.26 -11.15 7.09
CA LYS A 293 7.67 -11.68 8.41
C LYS A 293 6.90 -12.94 8.75
N GLU A 294 7.58 -13.89 9.39
CA GLU A 294 6.96 -15.10 9.91
C GLU A 294 6.26 -14.80 11.25
N MET A 295 4.97 -15.13 11.35
CA MET A 295 4.16 -14.92 12.56
C MET A 295 4.63 -15.77 13.75
N THR A 296 5.27 -16.89 13.50
CA THR A 296 5.88 -17.76 14.53
C THR A 296 6.88 -17.04 15.43
N ASN A 297 7.50 -15.96 14.93
CA ASN A 297 8.43 -15.14 15.71
C ASN A 297 7.73 -14.19 16.70
N TYR A 298 6.37 -14.15 16.68
CA TYR A 298 5.56 -13.24 17.51
C TYR A 298 4.42 -13.97 18.23
N PRO A 299 4.72 -14.88 19.18
CA PRO A 299 3.72 -15.78 19.76
C PRO A 299 2.60 -15.09 20.54
N LYS A 300 2.88 -13.96 21.20
CA LYS A 300 1.86 -13.19 21.94
C LYS A 300 0.91 -12.47 20.99
N MET A 301 1.46 -11.91 19.91
CA MET A 301 0.66 -11.27 18.87
C MET A 301 -0.18 -12.31 18.14
N THR A 302 0.39 -13.47 17.81
CA THR A 302 -0.34 -14.59 17.21
C THR A 302 -1.52 -14.99 18.07
N LYS A 303 -1.31 -15.22 19.38
CA LYS A 303 -2.40 -15.56 20.31
C LYS A 303 -3.47 -14.47 20.41
N TYR A 304 -3.08 -13.21 20.38
CA TYR A 304 -4.03 -12.08 20.36
C TYR A 304 -4.85 -12.08 19.06
N LEU A 305 -4.22 -12.28 17.92
CA LEU A 305 -4.88 -12.32 16.62
C LEU A 305 -5.83 -13.51 16.46
N GLN A 306 -5.49 -14.68 17.01
CA GLN A 306 -6.41 -15.83 17.05
C GLN A 306 -7.76 -15.44 17.68
N VAL A 307 -7.73 -14.73 18.82
CA VAL A 307 -8.95 -14.24 19.47
C VAL A 307 -9.70 -13.23 18.62
N LEU A 308 -8.98 -12.31 17.97
CA LEU A 308 -9.60 -11.31 17.10
C LEU A 308 -10.25 -11.91 15.87
N MET A 309 -9.61 -12.89 15.24
CA MET A 309 -10.12 -13.55 14.04
C MET A 309 -11.43 -14.29 14.31
N MET A 310 -11.57 -14.90 15.49
CA MET A 310 -12.83 -15.55 15.91
C MET A 310 -13.97 -14.54 16.15
N ARG A 311 -13.67 -13.26 16.34
CA ARG A 311 -14.64 -12.17 16.57
C ARG A 311 -14.98 -11.38 15.32
N PHE A 312 -14.14 -11.46 14.29
CA PHE A 312 -14.35 -10.73 13.04
C PHE A 312 -15.59 -11.23 12.31
N ARG A 313 -16.26 -10.32 11.63
CA ARG A 313 -17.38 -10.61 10.73
C ARG A 313 -17.11 -9.90 9.41
N PHE A 314 -17.25 -10.62 8.29
CA PHE A 314 -17.09 -10.02 6.97
C PHE A 314 -18.09 -8.87 6.77
N VAL A 315 -17.57 -7.74 6.28
CA VAL A 315 -18.39 -6.55 6.00
C VAL A 315 -18.91 -6.65 4.58
N SER A 316 -20.23 -6.53 4.41
CA SER A 316 -20.89 -6.66 3.09
C SER A 316 -20.73 -5.43 2.19
N GLU A 317 -20.32 -4.28 2.76
CA GLU A 317 -20.39 -2.99 2.07
C GLU A 317 -19.09 -2.59 1.35
N THR A 318 -17.96 -3.16 1.74
CA THR A 318 -16.66 -2.86 1.10
C THR A 318 -15.73 -4.06 1.15
N MET A 319 -15.32 -4.58 -0.01
CA MET A 319 -14.30 -5.64 -0.09
C MET A 319 -12.95 -5.19 0.47
N ILE A 320 -12.59 -3.93 0.32
CA ILE A 320 -11.32 -3.34 0.78
C ILE A 320 -11.06 -3.62 2.27
N ASN A 321 -12.11 -3.61 3.10
CA ASN A 321 -11.96 -3.88 4.54
C ASN A 321 -11.73 -5.36 4.87
N ASN A 322 -12.05 -6.27 3.95
CA ASN A 322 -11.84 -7.71 4.13
C ASN A 322 -10.44 -8.15 3.67
N ASP A 323 -9.79 -7.41 2.76
CA ASP A 323 -8.48 -7.78 2.21
C ASP A 323 -7.40 -7.88 3.29
N ASP A 324 -7.35 -6.93 4.20
CA ASP A 324 -6.38 -6.95 5.30
C ASP A 324 -6.61 -8.14 6.23
N TYR A 325 -7.88 -8.47 6.51
CA TYR A 325 -8.25 -9.67 7.26
C TYR A 325 -7.82 -10.94 6.51
N ILE A 326 -8.12 -11.03 5.22
CA ILE A 326 -7.78 -12.19 4.39
C ILE A 326 -6.27 -12.42 4.37
N ARG A 327 -5.47 -11.36 4.24
CA ARG A 327 -4.00 -11.45 4.29
C ARG A 327 -3.49 -11.99 5.62
N VAL A 328 -4.02 -11.50 6.73
CA VAL A 328 -3.66 -12.01 8.07
C VAL A 328 -4.10 -13.46 8.24
N ALA A 329 -5.31 -13.81 7.77
CA ALA A 329 -5.83 -15.18 7.80
C ALA A 329 -4.93 -16.16 7.04
N LYS A 330 -4.53 -15.81 5.82
CA LYS A 330 -3.62 -16.64 5.01
C LYS A 330 -2.31 -16.93 5.74
N GLN A 331 -1.71 -15.91 6.36
CA GLN A 331 -0.47 -16.10 7.11
C GLN A 331 -0.64 -17.00 8.34
N MET A 332 -1.73 -16.85 9.09
CA MET A 332 -1.99 -17.67 10.27
C MET A 332 -2.33 -19.12 9.92
N LEU A 333 -3.04 -19.36 8.83
CA LEU A 333 -3.47 -20.68 8.42
C LEU A 333 -2.41 -21.46 7.63
N PHE A 334 -1.34 -20.81 7.19
CA PHE A 334 -0.34 -21.39 6.28
C PHE A 334 0.29 -22.69 6.82
N GLU A 335 0.50 -22.80 8.12
CA GLU A 335 1.14 -23.97 8.72
C GLU A 335 0.20 -25.19 8.95
N GLY A 336 -1.11 -25.05 8.77
CA GLY A 336 -2.07 -26.16 8.92
C GLY A 336 -2.31 -26.61 10.36
N LYS A 337 -2.15 -25.71 11.35
CA LYS A 337 -2.26 -26.04 12.79
C LYS A 337 -3.47 -25.43 13.51
N GLU A 338 -4.24 -24.59 12.83
CA GLU A 338 -5.25 -23.72 13.44
C GLU A 338 -6.68 -24.12 13.02
N GLU A 339 -7.09 -25.39 13.30
CA GLU A 339 -8.38 -25.96 12.85
C GLU A 339 -9.59 -25.12 13.27
N ALA A 340 -9.68 -24.75 14.55
CA ALA A 340 -10.84 -23.98 15.06
C ALA A 340 -10.96 -22.59 14.40
N ILE A 341 -9.82 -21.97 14.04
CA ILE A 341 -9.80 -20.69 13.31
C ILE A 341 -10.24 -20.92 11.87
N ALA A 342 -9.75 -21.98 11.23
CA ALA A 342 -10.12 -22.34 9.87
C ALA A 342 -11.63 -22.59 9.73
N GLU A 343 -12.23 -23.35 10.66
CA GLU A 343 -13.68 -23.54 10.72
C GLU A 343 -14.44 -22.23 10.88
N GLY A 344 -14.01 -21.37 11.81
CA GLY A 344 -14.65 -20.07 12.05
C GLY A 344 -14.57 -19.15 10.83
N ILE A 345 -13.41 -19.08 10.17
CA ILE A 345 -13.22 -18.30 8.93
C ILE A 345 -14.11 -18.85 7.81
N HIS A 346 -14.12 -20.17 7.63
CA HIS A 346 -14.94 -20.82 6.61
C HIS A 346 -16.43 -20.50 6.80
N GLN A 347 -16.94 -20.61 8.02
CA GLN A 347 -18.33 -20.26 8.32
C GLN A 347 -18.66 -18.79 8.03
N GLU A 348 -17.76 -17.87 8.35
CA GLU A 348 -17.95 -16.45 8.02
C GLU A 348 -17.93 -16.21 6.50
N ILE A 349 -17.07 -16.90 5.76
CA ILE A 349 -17.07 -16.83 4.29
C ILE A 349 -18.41 -17.34 3.75
N LEU A 350 -18.91 -18.49 4.20
CA LEU A 350 -20.20 -19.02 3.76
C LEU A 350 -21.37 -18.04 4.04
N LYS A 351 -21.37 -17.42 5.23
CA LYS A 351 -22.36 -16.38 5.56
C LYS A 351 -22.24 -15.15 4.65
N TYR A 352 -21.04 -14.73 4.33
CA TYR A 352 -20.79 -13.62 3.39
C TYR A 352 -21.30 -13.98 2.00
N LEU A 353 -20.97 -15.18 1.49
CA LEU A 353 -21.41 -15.68 0.20
C LEU A 353 -22.93 -15.89 0.10
N SER A 354 -23.63 -16.16 1.20
CA SER A 354 -25.09 -16.34 1.21
C SER A 354 -25.88 -15.03 1.10
N LYS A 355 -25.25 -13.86 1.28
CA LYS A 355 -25.94 -12.55 1.16
C LYS A 355 -26.25 -12.22 -0.29
N THR A 356 -27.50 -11.83 -0.56
CA THR A 356 -27.99 -11.54 -1.92
C THR A 356 -27.50 -10.24 -2.51
N ASP A 357 -27.02 -9.30 -1.69
CA ASP A 357 -26.74 -7.92 -2.09
C ASP A 357 -25.34 -7.71 -2.69
N THR A 358 -24.46 -8.72 -2.68
CA THR A 358 -23.11 -8.61 -3.19
C THR A 358 -22.96 -9.38 -4.51
N ILE A 359 -22.97 -8.66 -5.63
CA ILE A 359 -22.65 -9.18 -6.98
C ILE A 359 -21.29 -8.60 -7.38
N GLU A 360 -20.22 -8.98 -6.71
CA GLU A 360 -18.89 -8.56 -7.14
C GLU A 360 -18.00 -9.75 -7.37
N ASN A 361 -17.12 -9.63 -8.37
CA ASN A 361 -16.11 -10.65 -8.68
C ASN A 361 -15.29 -10.95 -7.44
N PHE A 362 -15.22 -12.24 -7.08
CA PHE A 362 -14.39 -12.67 -5.95
C PHE A 362 -12.96 -12.26 -6.18
N ASP A 363 -12.40 -11.56 -5.19
CA ASP A 363 -11.02 -11.15 -5.21
C ASP A 363 -10.10 -12.39 -5.22
N TYR A 364 -9.01 -12.26 -5.93
CA TYR A 364 -7.91 -13.23 -5.98
C TYR A 364 -7.46 -13.66 -4.57
N GLU A 365 -7.38 -12.72 -3.64
CA GLU A 365 -6.99 -12.94 -2.25
C GLU A 365 -7.94 -13.91 -1.50
N LEU A 366 -9.25 -13.81 -1.74
CA LEU A 366 -10.23 -14.72 -1.13
C LEU A 366 -10.12 -16.14 -1.68
N ARG A 367 -9.83 -16.29 -2.97
CA ARG A 367 -9.56 -17.59 -3.59
C ARG A 367 -8.34 -18.25 -2.98
N GLU A 368 -7.23 -17.54 -2.88
CA GLU A 368 -6.01 -18.05 -2.25
C GLU A 368 -6.24 -18.49 -0.80
N LEU A 369 -7.03 -17.73 -0.02
CA LEU A 369 -7.41 -18.11 1.33
C LEU A 369 -8.23 -19.42 1.31
N TYR A 370 -9.15 -19.54 0.36
CA TYR A 370 -9.99 -20.73 0.27
C TYR A 370 -9.19 -21.97 -0.18
N ASP A 371 -8.20 -21.80 -1.06
CA ASP A 371 -7.25 -22.84 -1.44
C ASP A 371 -6.45 -23.35 -0.23
N ILE A 372 -6.01 -22.45 0.65
CA ILE A 372 -5.35 -22.84 1.92
C ILE A 372 -6.30 -23.63 2.82
N LEU A 373 -7.56 -23.19 2.95
CA LEU A 373 -8.57 -23.90 3.74
C LEU A 373 -8.79 -25.32 3.21
N ILE A 374 -8.91 -25.49 1.91
CA ILE A 374 -9.08 -26.81 1.28
C ILE A 374 -7.80 -27.64 1.41
N ASP A 375 -6.63 -27.06 1.13
CA ASP A 375 -5.36 -27.80 1.15
C ASP A 375 -4.97 -28.30 2.55
N LYS A 376 -5.17 -27.47 3.59
CA LYS A 376 -4.67 -27.71 4.95
C LYS A 376 -5.75 -28.16 5.93
N TYR A 377 -7.01 -27.79 5.70
CA TYR A 377 -8.08 -27.93 6.69
C TYR A 377 -9.33 -28.60 6.14
N TYR A 378 -9.21 -29.34 5.04
CA TYR A 378 -10.34 -30.00 4.38
C TYR A 378 -11.27 -30.74 5.34
N VAL A 379 -10.69 -31.56 6.22
CA VAL A 379 -11.48 -32.39 7.19
C VAL A 379 -12.30 -31.48 8.12
N ALA A 380 -11.73 -30.38 8.59
CA ALA A 380 -12.40 -29.47 9.50
C ALA A 380 -13.57 -28.73 8.81
N ILE A 381 -13.42 -28.36 7.52
CA ILE A 381 -14.43 -27.55 6.82
C ILE A 381 -15.41 -28.37 5.97
N TRP A 382 -15.12 -29.66 5.69
CA TRP A 382 -15.88 -30.47 4.73
C TRP A 382 -17.38 -30.57 5.07
N LYS A 383 -17.71 -30.68 6.33
CA LYS A 383 -19.11 -30.80 6.77
C LYS A 383 -19.94 -29.58 6.31
N ASP A 384 -19.44 -28.39 6.55
CA ASP A 384 -20.15 -27.16 6.22
C ASP A 384 -20.06 -26.84 4.71
N LEU A 385 -18.91 -27.13 4.09
CA LEU A 385 -18.72 -27.01 2.66
C LEU A 385 -19.66 -27.93 1.87
N SER A 386 -19.73 -29.22 2.24
CA SER A 386 -20.61 -30.20 1.58
C SER A 386 -22.08 -29.81 1.71
N ALA A 387 -22.50 -29.34 2.89
CA ALA A 387 -23.87 -28.84 3.10
C ALA A 387 -24.15 -27.61 2.20
N ALA A 388 -23.20 -26.69 2.07
CA ALA A 388 -23.34 -25.52 1.21
C ALA A 388 -23.40 -25.88 -0.29
N LEU A 389 -22.62 -26.89 -0.70
CA LEU A 389 -22.62 -27.37 -2.08
C LEU A 389 -23.94 -28.00 -2.53
N VAL A 390 -24.72 -28.60 -1.59
CA VAL A 390 -26.01 -29.22 -1.91
C VAL A 390 -27.21 -28.37 -1.46
N ASN A 391 -26.98 -27.22 -0.85
CA ASN A 391 -28.06 -26.32 -0.43
C ASN A 391 -28.82 -25.79 -1.65
N ASP A 392 -30.13 -25.99 -1.66
CA ASP A 392 -31.04 -25.55 -2.71
C ASP A 392 -31.99 -24.43 -2.23
N GLU A 393 -31.89 -24.01 -0.97
CA GLU A 393 -32.65 -22.90 -0.43
C GLU A 393 -32.16 -21.57 -1.05
N ASN A 394 -33.05 -20.64 -1.27
CA ASN A 394 -32.79 -19.32 -1.85
C ASN A 394 -32.24 -19.30 -3.30
N GLY A 395 -32.66 -20.24 -4.15
CA GLY A 395 -32.33 -20.20 -5.58
C GLY A 395 -30.85 -20.39 -5.88
N SER A 396 -30.14 -21.14 -5.03
CA SER A 396 -28.73 -21.55 -5.22
C SER A 396 -27.70 -20.40 -5.31
N VAL A 397 -28.01 -19.20 -4.83
CA VAL A 397 -27.05 -18.07 -4.82
C VAL A 397 -25.71 -18.47 -4.17
N LEU A 398 -25.76 -19.16 -3.02
CA LEU A 398 -24.55 -19.63 -2.35
C LEU A 398 -23.74 -20.60 -3.23
N TYR A 399 -24.41 -21.53 -3.91
CA TYR A 399 -23.73 -22.47 -4.80
C TYR A 399 -23.05 -21.74 -5.98
N TYR A 400 -23.72 -20.81 -6.65
CA TYR A 400 -23.11 -20.07 -7.78
C TYR A 400 -21.86 -19.29 -7.34
N ARG A 401 -21.88 -18.68 -6.15
CA ARG A 401 -20.72 -17.99 -5.61
C ARG A 401 -19.61 -18.96 -5.20
N LEU A 402 -19.96 -20.11 -4.63
CA LEU A 402 -18.99 -21.18 -4.37
C LEU A 402 -18.40 -21.73 -5.67
N LYS A 403 -19.22 -21.85 -6.73
CA LYS A 403 -18.74 -22.22 -8.05
C LYS A 403 -17.71 -21.25 -8.60
N ASP A 404 -17.95 -19.95 -8.46
CA ASP A 404 -16.98 -18.92 -8.87
C ASP A 404 -15.69 -18.98 -8.04
N LEU A 405 -15.79 -19.34 -6.77
CA LEU A 405 -14.65 -19.45 -5.85
C LEU A 405 -13.84 -20.75 -6.04
N LEU A 406 -14.53 -21.87 -6.21
CA LEU A 406 -13.96 -23.23 -6.23
C LEU A 406 -13.75 -23.78 -7.63
N GLY A 407 -14.46 -23.27 -8.62
CA GLY A 407 -14.51 -23.82 -9.99
C GLY A 407 -13.33 -23.42 -10.84
N VAL A 408 -13.30 -24.02 -12.02
CA VAL A 408 -12.37 -23.65 -13.08
C VAL A 408 -12.68 -22.24 -13.58
N SER A 409 -11.67 -21.42 -13.68
CA SER A 409 -11.76 -20.07 -14.25
C SER A 409 -10.47 -19.77 -15.03
N VAL A 410 -10.46 -18.64 -15.76
CA VAL A 410 -9.24 -18.16 -16.44
C VAL A 410 -8.05 -18.01 -15.46
N MET A 411 -8.34 -17.78 -14.18
CA MET A 411 -7.35 -17.63 -13.12
C MET A 411 -7.10 -18.91 -12.32
N ASN A 412 -7.89 -19.96 -12.53
CA ASN A 412 -7.80 -21.22 -11.78
C ASN A 412 -8.07 -22.42 -12.72
N GLU A 413 -7.03 -22.85 -13.42
CA GLU A 413 -7.12 -24.02 -14.33
C GLU A 413 -7.17 -25.35 -13.56
N ASN A 414 -6.64 -25.39 -12.34
CA ASN A 414 -6.53 -26.61 -11.53
C ASN A 414 -7.04 -26.38 -10.09
N PRO A 415 -8.36 -26.41 -9.85
CA PRO A 415 -8.92 -26.21 -8.53
C PRO A 415 -8.36 -27.14 -7.47
N VAL A 416 -7.90 -26.62 -6.35
CA VAL A 416 -7.29 -27.38 -5.25
C VAL A 416 -8.25 -28.43 -4.69
N LEU A 417 -9.56 -28.17 -4.72
CA LEU A 417 -10.60 -29.10 -4.28
C LEU A 417 -10.47 -30.50 -4.94
N PHE A 418 -10.05 -30.56 -6.20
CA PHE A 418 -9.91 -31.82 -6.95
C PHE A 418 -8.46 -32.31 -7.07
N ALA A 419 -7.49 -31.53 -6.57
CA ALA A 419 -6.08 -31.92 -6.59
C ALA A 419 -5.74 -33.04 -5.63
N LYS A 420 -6.52 -33.22 -4.57
CA LYS A 420 -6.37 -34.30 -3.58
C LYS A 420 -7.44 -35.36 -3.77
N ASN A 421 -7.09 -36.60 -3.40
CA ASN A 421 -8.01 -37.73 -3.54
C ASN A 421 -9.05 -37.76 -2.42
N HIS A 422 -10.12 -36.98 -2.58
CA HIS A 422 -11.32 -37.00 -1.71
C HIS A 422 -12.52 -37.67 -2.40
N SER A 423 -12.27 -38.54 -3.41
CA SER A 423 -13.32 -39.18 -4.22
C SER A 423 -14.39 -39.84 -3.39
N THR A 424 -14.01 -40.50 -2.29
CA THR A 424 -14.98 -41.20 -1.39
C THR A 424 -15.97 -40.19 -0.78
N ASP A 425 -15.52 -39.03 -0.32
CA ASP A 425 -16.39 -38.01 0.26
C ASP A 425 -17.35 -37.43 -0.77
N PHE A 426 -16.83 -37.18 -1.99
CA PHE A 426 -17.64 -36.69 -3.10
C PHE A 426 -18.69 -37.71 -3.54
N MET A 427 -18.31 -38.97 -3.70
CA MET A 427 -19.26 -40.02 -4.07
C MET A 427 -20.31 -40.26 -2.97
N ASN A 428 -19.94 -40.24 -1.70
CA ASN A 428 -20.88 -40.30 -0.57
C ASN A 428 -21.89 -39.13 -0.61
N LEU A 429 -21.43 -37.93 -0.98
CA LEU A 429 -22.32 -36.79 -1.13
C LEU A 429 -23.26 -36.98 -2.34
N CYS A 430 -22.76 -37.48 -3.48
CA CYS A 430 -23.59 -37.84 -4.62
C CYS A 430 -24.65 -38.88 -4.28
N ASP A 431 -24.30 -39.90 -3.51
CA ASP A 431 -25.23 -40.95 -3.05
C ASP A 431 -26.32 -40.38 -2.13
N SER A 432 -25.95 -39.42 -1.29
CA SER A 432 -26.89 -38.78 -0.34
C SER A 432 -27.81 -37.74 -1.05
N TYR A 433 -27.34 -37.14 -2.14
CA TYR A 433 -28.07 -36.11 -2.87
C TYR A 433 -28.01 -36.33 -4.40
N PRO A 434 -28.56 -37.43 -4.93
CA PRO A 434 -28.36 -37.90 -6.30
C PRO A 434 -28.90 -36.92 -7.38
N ASN A 435 -29.84 -36.09 -7.03
CA ASN A 435 -30.44 -35.11 -7.94
C ASN A 435 -29.72 -33.73 -7.98
N ILE A 436 -28.73 -33.51 -7.09
CA ILE A 436 -28.08 -32.19 -6.93
C ILE A 436 -26.57 -32.30 -6.98
N ALA A 437 -25.96 -33.16 -6.17
CA ALA A 437 -24.50 -33.20 -6.01
C ALA A 437 -23.75 -33.62 -7.30
N PRO A 438 -24.21 -34.64 -8.08
CA PRO A 438 -23.47 -35.09 -9.26
C PRO A 438 -23.30 -33.97 -10.32
N GLN A 439 -24.39 -33.27 -10.65
CA GLN A 439 -24.32 -32.16 -11.63
C GLN A 439 -23.42 -31.03 -11.16
N ARG A 440 -23.48 -30.64 -9.86
CA ARG A 440 -22.69 -29.57 -9.26
C ARG A 440 -21.19 -29.91 -9.27
N PHE A 441 -20.83 -31.15 -8.98
CA PHE A 441 -19.43 -31.56 -9.11
C PHE A 441 -18.94 -31.55 -10.53
N VAL A 442 -19.73 -32.00 -11.51
CA VAL A 442 -19.38 -31.90 -12.94
C VAL A 442 -19.16 -30.46 -13.36
N GLU A 443 -19.95 -29.51 -12.85
CA GLU A 443 -19.77 -28.07 -13.12
C GLU A 443 -18.52 -27.46 -12.52
N LEU A 444 -18.00 -28.01 -11.39
CA LEU A 444 -16.83 -27.49 -10.70
C LEU A 444 -15.51 -28.10 -11.19
N MET A 445 -15.56 -29.29 -11.80
CA MET A 445 -14.34 -30.01 -12.21
C MET A 445 -13.68 -29.41 -13.46
N PRO A 446 -12.33 -29.43 -13.52
CA PRO A 446 -11.63 -29.16 -14.75
C PRO A 446 -11.89 -30.29 -15.76
N ILE A 447 -12.43 -29.95 -16.91
CA ILE A 447 -12.68 -30.91 -17.99
C ILE A 447 -11.65 -30.70 -19.09
N PRO A 448 -10.66 -31.61 -19.23
CA PRO A 448 -9.68 -31.48 -20.29
C PRO A 448 -10.33 -31.72 -21.69
N GLN A 449 -9.80 -31.05 -22.69
CA GLN A 449 -10.27 -31.18 -24.09
C GLN A 449 -10.18 -32.62 -24.62
N ASN A 450 -9.32 -33.45 -24.06
CA ASN A 450 -9.16 -34.84 -24.42
C ASN A 450 -9.85 -35.75 -23.41
N ALA A 451 -10.91 -36.45 -23.84
CA ALA A 451 -11.68 -37.36 -23.00
C ALA A 451 -10.83 -38.48 -22.33
N LYS A 452 -9.67 -38.85 -22.91
CA LYS A 452 -8.75 -39.81 -22.30
C LYS A 452 -8.06 -39.28 -21.02
N GLN A 453 -8.15 -37.99 -20.77
CA GLN A 453 -7.56 -37.31 -19.61
C GLN A 453 -8.63 -36.90 -18.60
N PHE A 454 -9.87 -37.38 -18.71
CA PHE A 454 -10.91 -37.09 -17.75
C PHE A 454 -10.50 -37.58 -16.36
N PRO A 455 -10.70 -36.75 -15.31
CA PRO A 455 -10.47 -37.16 -13.92
C PRO A 455 -11.24 -38.44 -13.58
N ALA A 456 -10.61 -39.35 -12.81
CA ALA A 456 -11.24 -40.59 -12.41
C ALA A 456 -12.60 -40.36 -11.71
N LEU A 457 -12.69 -39.38 -10.84
CA LEU A 457 -13.94 -38.99 -10.16
C LEU A 457 -15.04 -38.56 -11.17
N LEU A 458 -14.70 -37.86 -12.24
CA LEU A 458 -15.67 -37.50 -13.27
C LEU A 458 -16.23 -38.74 -13.95
N LEU A 459 -15.36 -39.71 -14.27
CA LEU A 459 -15.79 -40.98 -14.86
C LEU A 459 -16.69 -41.77 -13.94
N GLU A 460 -16.38 -41.87 -12.65
CA GLU A 460 -17.21 -42.51 -11.64
C GLU A 460 -18.60 -41.85 -11.54
N ILE A 461 -18.64 -40.52 -11.52
CA ILE A 461 -19.92 -39.75 -11.51
C ILE A 461 -20.73 -40.05 -12.78
N LEU A 462 -20.10 -40.02 -13.95
CA LEU A 462 -20.77 -40.28 -15.22
C LEU A 462 -21.24 -41.72 -15.37
N GLU A 463 -20.48 -42.72 -14.87
CA GLU A 463 -20.87 -44.09 -14.85
C GLU A 463 -22.12 -44.33 -14.01
N LYS A 464 -22.21 -43.71 -12.84
CA LYS A 464 -23.29 -43.90 -11.90
C LYS A 464 -24.50 -43.01 -12.14
N TYR A 465 -24.28 -41.75 -12.54
CA TYR A 465 -25.30 -40.73 -12.64
C TYR A 465 -25.46 -40.12 -14.05
N GLY A 466 -24.71 -40.58 -15.04
CA GLY A 466 -24.77 -40.05 -16.41
C GLY A 466 -26.09 -40.33 -17.13
N GLY A 467 -27.02 -41.10 -16.54
CA GLY A 467 -28.40 -41.22 -17.00
C GLY A 467 -29.31 -40.03 -16.67
N HIS A 468 -28.87 -39.10 -15.85
CA HIS A 468 -29.64 -37.90 -15.48
C HIS A 468 -29.34 -36.77 -16.48
N ASP A 469 -30.38 -36.18 -17.05
CA ASP A 469 -30.24 -35.11 -18.07
C ASP A 469 -29.47 -33.90 -17.52
N GLU A 470 -29.64 -33.55 -16.26
CA GLU A 470 -28.96 -32.44 -15.59
C GLU A 470 -27.45 -32.64 -15.50
N VAL A 471 -26.99 -33.88 -15.30
CA VAL A 471 -25.54 -34.20 -15.26
C VAL A 471 -24.94 -34.08 -16.66
N LEU A 472 -25.65 -34.53 -17.69
CA LEU A 472 -25.21 -34.40 -19.09
C LEU A 472 -25.23 -32.95 -19.56
N MET A 473 -26.23 -32.14 -19.14
CA MET A 473 -26.26 -30.73 -19.42
C MET A 473 -25.10 -29.98 -18.72
N ALA A 474 -24.80 -30.31 -17.46
CA ALA A 474 -23.68 -29.74 -16.73
C ALA A 474 -22.33 -30.04 -17.42
N LEU A 475 -22.15 -31.28 -17.90
CA LEU A 475 -21.00 -31.69 -18.69
C LEU A 475 -20.90 -30.89 -20.00
N GLY A 476 -22.01 -30.79 -20.75
CA GLY A 476 -22.06 -30.06 -22.02
C GLY A 476 -21.76 -28.56 -21.85
N ASN A 477 -22.31 -27.92 -20.82
CA ASN A 477 -22.04 -26.54 -20.49
C ASN A 477 -20.56 -26.30 -20.13
N ASN A 478 -19.98 -27.20 -19.35
CA ASN A 478 -18.59 -27.07 -18.92
C ASN A 478 -17.63 -27.25 -20.11
N ILE A 479 -17.85 -28.23 -21.00
CA ILE A 479 -17.10 -28.41 -22.24
C ILE A 479 -17.28 -27.21 -23.18
N GLY A 480 -18.52 -26.69 -23.34
CA GLY A 480 -18.84 -25.58 -24.21
C GLY A 480 -18.17 -24.27 -23.81
N THR A 481 -17.99 -24.03 -22.52
CA THR A 481 -17.31 -22.82 -21.99
C THR A 481 -15.82 -22.77 -22.40
N PHE A 482 -15.15 -23.92 -22.48
CA PHE A 482 -13.75 -24.00 -22.93
C PHE A 482 -13.59 -23.82 -24.46
N ALA A 483 -14.57 -24.20 -25.24
CA ALA A 483 -14.53 -24.08 -26.70
C ALA A 483 -14.59 -22.61 -27.18
N VAL A 484 -15.23 -21.73 -26.41
CA VAL A 484 -15.38 -20.30 -26.73
C VAL A 484 -14.16 -19.49 -26.28
N SER A 485 -13.45 -19.88 -25.24
CA SER A 485 -12.26 -19.16 -24.75
C SER A 485 -10.98 -19.48 -25.51
N GLY A 486 -10.95 -20.57 -26.32
CA GLY A 486 -9.78 -21.00 -27.11
C GLY A 486 -9.73 -20.44 -28.53
N SER A 487 -10.65 -19.58 -28.94
CA SER A 487 -10.76 -19.04 -30.31
C SER A 487 -10.58 -17.52 -30.40
N ALA A 488 -9.78 -16.91 -29.49
CA ALA A 488 -9.40 -15.52 -29.58
C ALA A 488 -7.90 -15.34 -29.83
#